data_f7d865e611146a18358036ab3be829ae
#
_entry.id   f7d865e611146a18358036ab3be829ae
#
_cell.length_a   1.000
_cell.length_b   1.000
_cell.length_c   1.000
_cell.angle_alpha   90.00
_cell.angle_beta   90.00
_cell.angle_gamma   90.00
#
_symmetry.space_group_name_H-M   'P 1'
#
loop_
_entity.id
_entity.type
_entity.pdbx_description
1 polymer ?
#
loop_
_entity_poly.entity_id
_entity_poly.type
_entity_poly.pdbx_seq_one_letter_code
_entity_poly.pdbx_strand_id
1 'polypeptide(L)'
;MNKLINRISPETSENRILHAGFSIILMSEEITQTLSGLSSDMIIFILSGSITIYSTKEEKKTIGEQYMIFLRSFENYTYDITLGSKIIIFFFDSLTMNELPYYQHPYGILPQPISKWIELKIVEPLYGFLELVGQYLENNFLNYPLYELKRTELFYLLKKLYRKEELDYFFYLSSTHSAEFERLIAENYIKAKTVTDLAQMIGYGVNSFRMKFKKVL
;
A
#
# COMPACT_ATOMS: atom_id res chain seq x y z
N MET A 1 -2.37 -10.65 -29.00
CA MET A 1 -2.20 -11.76 -28.04
C MET A 1 -1.80 -11.10 -26.71
N ASN A 2 -2.83 -10.71 -25.94
CA ASN A 2 -2.67 -9.85 -24.77
C ASN A 2 -2.16 -10.67 -23.58
N LYS A 3 -0.90 -10.49 -23.22
CA LYS A 3 -0.38 -10.97 -21.95
C LYS A 3 -0.67 -9.92 -20.85
N LEU A 4 -1.85 -9.99 -20.26
CA LEU A 4 -2.06 -9.48 -18.91
C LEU A 4 -1.26 -10.38 -17.97
N ILE A 5 -0.02 -10.00 -17.69
CA ILE A 5 0.81 -10.68 -16.71
C ILE A 5 0.43 -10.11 -15.35
N ASN A 6 -0.27 -10.93 -14.59
CA ASN A 6 -0.79 -10.72 -13.25
C ASN A 6 -1.93 -9.67 -13.13
N ARG A 7 -3.14 -10.18 -13.27
CA ARG A 7 -4.35 -9.53 -12.77
C ARG A 7 -4.16 -9.23 -11.28
N ILE A 8 -4.38 -8.00 -10.89
CA ILE A 8 -4.78 -7.66 -9.52
C ILE A 8 -6.23 -8.17 -9.38
N SER A 9 -6.39 -9.48 -9.29
CA SER A 9 -7.64 -10.14 -8.93
C SER A 9 -7.33 -11.02 -7.74
N PRO A 10 -8.00 -10.86 -6.61
CA PRO A 10 -7.88 -11.79 -5.50
C PRO A 10 -8.49 -13.17 -5.77
N GLU A 11 -8.97 -13.45 -7.00
CA GLU A 11 -9.66 -14.68 -7.35
C GLU A 11 -9.10 -15.31 -8.64
N THR A 12 -8.03 -16.08 -8.50
CA THR A 12 -7.78 -17.24 -9.36
C THR A 12 -7.28 -18.38 -8.51
N SER A 13 -8.17 -19.38 -8.37
CA SER A 13 -7.99 -20.79 -8.05
C SER A 13 -6.59 -21.20 -7.58
N GLU A 14 -6.39 -21.16 -6.34
CA GLU A 14 -5.70 -21.98 -5.36
C GLU A 14 -5.39 -21.10 -4.16
N ASN A 15 -6.12 -21.29 -3.09
CA ASN A 15 -6.13 -20.63 -1.78
C ASN A 15 -4.73 -20.25 -1.23
N ARG A 16 -4.06 -19.27 -1.84
CA ARG A 16 -3.00 -18.49 -1.21
C ARG A 16 -3.32 -17.04 -1.48
N ILE A 17 -4.04 -16.44 -0.55
CA ILE A 17 -4.14 -15.00 -0.40
C ILE A 17 -2.69 -14.50 -0.27
N LEU A 18 -2.11 -13.97 -1.34
CA LEU A 18 -0.84 -13.24 -1.28
C LEU A 18 -1.10 -11.92 -0.55
N HIS A 19 -1.07 -11.97 0.78
CA HIS A 19 -1.21 -10.78 1.64
C HIS A 19 0.04 -9.88 1.60
N ALA A 20 1.13 -10.34 1.01
CA ALA A 20 2.38 -9.60 0.88
C ALA A 20 3.13 -10.01 -0.39
N GLY A 21 3.79 -9.07 -1.06
CA GLY A 21 4.59 -9.37 -2.25
C GLY A 21 4.80 -8.20 -3.18
N PHE A 22 5.61 -8.45 -4.23
CA PHE A 22 5.76 -7.54 -5.35
C PHE A 22 4.87 -7.99 -6.51
N SER A 23 4.31 -7.01 -7.21
CA SER A 23 3.58 -7.20 -8.46
C SER A 23 4.03 -6.17 -9.49
N ILE A 24 3.90 -6.49 -10.77
CA ILE A 24 4.23 -5.57 -11.85
C ILE A 24 3.01 -5.36 -12.74
N ILE A 25 2.79 -4.13 -13.15
CA ILE A 25 1.80 -3.73 -14.14
C ILE A 25 2.55 -3.17 -15.35
N LEU A 26 2.34 -3.79 -16.50
CA LEU A 26 2.81 -3.32 -17.80
C LEU A 26 1.56 -3.01 -18.64
N MET A 27 1.31 -1.74 -18.87
CA MET A 27 0.07 -1.30 -19.51
C MET A 27 0.21 -1.24 -21.03
N SER A 28 -0.52 -2.11 -21.72
CA SER A 28 -0.70 -2.08 -23.19
C SER A 28 -1.95 -1.30 -23.63
N GLU A 29 -2.87 -1.00 -22.71
CA GLU A 29 -4.13 -0.27 -22.94
C GLU A 29 -4.42 0.62 -21.73
N GLU A 30 -5.17 1.72 -21.93
CA GLU A 30 -5.65 2.54 -20.79
C GLU A 30 -6.73 1.75 -20.03
N ILE A 31 -6.59 1.68 -18.72
CA ILE A 31 -7.52 0.96 -17.86
C ILE A 31 -7.88 1.82 -16.66
N THR A 32 -9.19 1.93 -16.41
CA THR A 32 -9.74 2.39 -15.13
C THR A 32 -10.08 1.17 -14.29
N GLN A 33 -9.55 1.08 -13.09
CA GLN A 33 -9.86 0.01 -12.15
C GLN A 33 -10.16 0.56 -10.75
N THR A 34 -10.97 -0.18 -10.01
CA THR A 34 -11.27 0.11 -8.60
C THR A 34 -10.59 -0.90 -7.72
N LEU A 35 -9.76 -0.44 -6.79
CA LEU A 35 -9.21 -1.22 -5.70
C LEU A 35 -10.13 -1.05 -4.49
N SER A 36 -10.93 -2.05 -4.18
CA SER A 36 -11.83 -2.05 -3.04
C SER A 36 -11.48 -3.18 -2.08
N GLY A 37 -11.56 -2.88 -0.78
CA GLY A 37 -11.39 -3.90 0.26
C GLY A 37 -9.99 -4.51 0.36
N LEU A 38 -8.96 -3.76 -0.03
CA LEU A 38 -7.58 -4.20 0.11
C LEU A 38 -7.28 -4.53 1.58
N SER A 39 -6.78 -5.72 1.84
CA SER A 39 -6.39 -6.17 3.18
C SER A 39 -4.97 -5.74 3.57
N SER A 40 -4.15 -5.34 2.60
CA SER A 40 -2.74 -5.01 2.76
C SER A 40 -2.44 -3.58 2.38
N ASP A 41 -1.51 -2.95 3.07
CA ASP A 41 -0.93 -1.67 2.68
C ASP A 41 -0.08 -1.86 1.43
N MET A 42 0.10 -0.80 0.63
CA MET A 42 0.90 -0.90 -0.59
C MET A 42 1.74 0.34 -0.85
N ILE A 43 2.91 0.12 -1.44
CA ILE A 43 3.70 1.17 -2.07
C ILE A 43 3.61 0.97 -3.58
N ILE A 44 3.24 2.01 -4.30
CA ILE A 44 3.18 2.03 -5.76
C ILE A 44 4.39 2.81 -6.26
N PHE A 45 5.22 2.18 -7.09
CA PHE A 45 6.40 2.76 -7.70
C PHE A 45 6.13 2.94 -9.20
N ILE A 46 6.17 4.16 -9.71
CA ILE A 46 5.98 4.49 -11.11
C ILE A 46 7.35 4.60 -11.77
N LEU A 47 7.75 3.60 -12.56
CA LEU A 47 9.03 3.59 -13.25
C LEU A 47 8.95 4.37 -14.57
N SER A 48 7.83 4.24 -15.30
CA SER A 48 7.51 5.04 -16.47
C SER A 48 6.01 5.28 -16.57
N GLY A 49 5.61 6.35 -17.26
CA GLY A 49 4.21 6.73 -17.41
C GLY A 49 3.64 7.45 -16.20
N SER A 50 2.35 7.25 -15.92
CA SER A 50 1.66 7.86 -14.77
C SER A 50 0.47 7.06 -14.29
N ILE A 51 0.10 7.29 -13.04
CA ILE A 51 -1.13 6.80 -12.42
C ILE A 51 -1.91 7.98 -11.84
N THR A 52 -3.21 8.03 -12.08
CA THR A 52 -4.13 8.96 -11.40
C THR A 52 -4.97 8.17 -10.41
N ILE A 53 -4.93 8.55 -9.15
CA ILE A 53 -5.63 7.89 -8.06
C ILE A 53 -6.75 8.80 -7.56
N TYR A 54 -7.94 8.23 -7.39
CA TYR A 54 -9.13 8.89 -6.86
C TYR A 54 -9.49 8.27 -5.51
N SER A 55 -9.70 9.12 -4.52
CA SER A 55 -10.28 8.69 -3.24
C SER A 55 -11.80 8.87 -3.25
N THR A 56 -12.49 8.19 -2.32
CA THR A 56 -13.95 8.32 -2.14
C THR A 56 -14.42 9.74 -1.78
N LYS A 57 -13.50 10.68 -1.49
CA LYS A 57 -13.78 12.08 -1.12
C LYS A 57 -13.57 13.06 -2.28
N GLU A 58 -13.70 12.60 -3.53
CA GLU A 58 -13.51 13.42 -4.75
C GLU A 58 -12.09 13.99 -4.94
N GLU A 59 -11.17 13.66 -4.06
CA GLU A 59 -9.77 14.06 -4.21
C GLU A 59 -9.10 13.17 -5.24
N LYS A 60 -8.41 13.77 -6.20
CA LYS A 60 -7.58 13.06 -7.17
C LYS A 60 -6.14 13.50 -7.08
N LYS A 61 -5.23 12.56 -7.32
CA LYS A 61 -3.79 12.81 -7.40
C LYS A 61 -3.21 12.05 -8.59
N THR A 62 -2.52 12.76 -9.48
CA THR A 62 -1.72 12.15 -10.54
C THR A 62 -0.27 12.08 -10.09
N ILE A 63 0.31 10.89 -10.17
CA ILE A 63 1.71 10.63 -9.85
C ILE A 63 2.40 10.24 -11.16
N GLY A 64 3.47 10.96 -11.49
CA GLY A 64 4.27 10.74 -12.69
C GLY A 64 5.39 9.73 -12.51
N GLU A 65 6.17 9.55 -13.57
CA GLU A 65 7.33 8.67 -13.57
C GLU A 65 8.39 9.06 -12.53
N GLN A 66 9.11 8.06 -12.04
CA GLN A 66 10.13 8.19 -11.00
C GLN A 66 9.63 8.75 -9.66
N TYR A 67 8.34 8.55 -9.37
CA TYR A 67 7.76 8.80 -8.05
C TYR A 67 7.13 7.56 -7.46
N MET A 68 7.05 7.52 -6.14
CA MET A 68 6.34 6.49 -5.40
C MET A 68 5.31 7.11 -4.46
N ILE A 69 4.24 6.36 -4.20
CA ILE A 69 3.17 6.74 -3.28
C ILE A 69 2.79 5.56 -2.39
N PHE A 70 2.42 5.85 -1.16
CA PHE A 70 1.91 4.88 -0.22
C PHE A 70 0.38 4.95 -0.16
N LEU A 71 -0.28 3.80 -0.33
CA LEU A 71 -1.72 3.63 -0.18
C LEU A 71 -2.03 2.64 0.92
N ARG A 72 -3.06 2.94 1.68
CA ARG A 72 -3.45 2.13 2.84
C ARG A 72 -4.44 1.04 2.52
N SER A 73 -4.34 -0.01 3.30
CA SER A 73 -5.38 -1.02 3.40
C SER A 73 -6.70 -0.41 3.89
N PHE A 74 -7.80 -1.08 3.56
CA PHE A 74 -9.17 -0.75 3.99
C PHE A 74 -9.75 0.56 3.46
N GLU A 75 -9.03 1.28 2.61
CA GLU A 75 -9.58 2.39 1.84
C GLU A 75 -9.96 1.91 0.42
N ASN A 76 -10.92 2.59 -0.19
CA ASN A 76 -11.30 2.35 -1.58
C ASN A 76 -10.62 3.39 -2.45
N TYR A 77 -9.93 2.92 -3.47
CA TYR A 77 -9.29 3.77 -4.46
C TYR A 77 -9.76 3.35 -5.86
N THR A 78 -10.02 4.33 -6.70
CA THR A 78 -10.12 4.13 -8.16
C THR A 78 -8.86 4.70 -8.77
N TYR A 79 -8.33 4.06 -9.79
CA TYR A 79 -7.15 4.57 -10.48
C TYR A 79 -7.24 4.39 -11.99
N ASP A 80 -6.63 5.34 -12.68
CA ASP A 80 -6.40 5.31 -14.11
C ASP A 80 -4.89 5.23 -14.36
N ILE A 81 -4.47 4.32 -15.21
CA ILE A 81 -3.07 4.14 -15.59
C ILE A 81 -2.92 4.49 -17.07
N THR A 82 -1.95 5.34 -17.39
CA THR A 82 -1.68 5.73 -18.77
C THR A 82 -1.04 4.59 -19.58
N LEU A 83 -1.31 4.58 -20.87
CA LEU A 83 -0.70 3.65 -21.81
C LEU A 83 0.84 3.71 -21.74
N GLY A 84 1.49 2.55 -21.80
CA GLY A 84 2.95 2.43 -21.76
C GLY A 84 3.55 2.55 -20.35
N SER A 85 2.74 2.64 -19.32
CA SER A 85 3.24 2.69 -17.95
C SER A 85 3.84 1.36 -17.50
N LYS A 86 4.96 1.46 -16.77
CA LYS A 86 5.57 0.38 -15.99
C LYS A 86 5.53 0.73 -14.53
N ILE A 87 4.75 -0.05 -13.77
CA ILE A 87 4.47 0.20 -12.36
C ILE A 87 4.79 -1.06 -11.57
N ILE A 88 5.51 -0.92 -10.46
CA ILE A 88 5.71 -1.98 -9.48
C ILE A 88 4.88 -1.64 -8.23
N ILE A 89 4.18 -2.63 -7.71
CA ILE A 89 3.42 -2.52 -6.48
C ILE A 89 4.03 -3.47 -5.45
N PHE A 90 4.31 -2.97 -4.28
CA PHE A 90 4.73 -3.76 -3.13
C PHE A 90 3.62 -3.78 -2.09
N PHE A 91 3.07 -4.96 -1.82
CA PHE A 91 2.03 -5.21 -0.81
C PHE A 91 2.65 -5.72 0.47
N PHE A 92 2.17 -5.24 1.62
CA PHE A 92 2.60 -5.73 2.92
C PHE A 92 1.52 -5.55 3.99
N ASP A 93 1.46 -6.47 4.94
CA ASP A 93 0.43 -6.45 5.99
C ASP A 93 0.86 -5.65 7.22
N SER A 94 2.15 -5.65 7.51
CA SER A 94 2.72 -4.92 8.64
C SER A 94 4.18 -4.61 8.39
N LEU A 95 4.63 -3.54 9.01
CA LEU A 95 6.04 -3.18 9.07
C LEU A 95 6.62 -3.64 10.39
N THR A 96 7.78 -4.29 10.34
CA THR A 96 8.51 -4.70 11.53
C THR A 96 9.37 -3.55 12.05
N MET A 97 9.78 -3.63 13.33
CA MET A 97 10.72 -2.70 13.95
C MET A 97 12.04 -2.58 13.16
N ASN A 98 12.47 -3.68 12.53
CA ASN A 98 13.70 -3.70 11.73
C ASN A 98 13.54 -3.01 10.38
N GLU A 99 12.33 -3.02 9.83
CA GLU A 99 12.03 -2.37 8.55
C GLU A 99 11.93 -0.85 8.70
N LEU A 100 11.17 -0.39 9.69
CA LEU A 100 11.04 1.02 10.01
C LEU A 100 11.06 1.24 11.54
N PRO A 101 12.25 1.28 12.17
CA PRO A 101 12.37 1.35 13.63
C PRO A 101 11.75 2.60 14.26
N TYR A 102 11.47 3.62 13.45
CA TYR A 102 10.88 4.89 13.90
C TYR A 102 9.36 4.92 13.85
N TYR A 103 8.76 3.89 13.26
CA TYR A 103 7.32 3.77 13.06
C TYR A 103 6.52 3.57 14.35
N GLN A 104 7.18 3.20 15.42
CA GLN A 104 6.59 3.10 16.75
C GLN A 104 6.82 4.40 17.55
N HIS A 105 6.31 5.52 17.06
CA HIS A 105 6.07 6.65 17.96
C HIS A 105 4.73 6.42 18.66
N PRO A 106 4.74 5.95 19.91
CA PRO A 106 3.48 5.73 20.61
C PRO A 106 2.69 7.03 20.83
N TYR A 107 3.31 8.21 20.77
CA TYR A 107 2.66 9.49 21.04
C TYR A 107 3.42 10.71 20.48
N GLY A 108 4.22 10.55 19.46
CA GLY A 108 4.82 11.72 18.79
C GLY A 108 3.77 12.44 17.98
N ILE A 109 3.44 13.68 18.36
CA ILE A 109 2.60 14.58 17.55
C ILE A 109 3.45 14.98 16.34
N LEU A 110 3.43 14.16 15.28
CA LEU A 110 3.88 14.63 13.99
C LEU A 110 2.87 15.70 13.54
N PRO A 111 3.30 16.87 13.06
CA PRO A 111 2.39 17.84 12.47
C PRO A 111 1.60 17.12 11.39
N GLN A 112 0.29 17.32 11.36
CA GLN A 112 -0.54 16.68 10.34
C GLN A 112 -0.02 17.08 8.95
N PRO A 113 0.18 16.13 8.03
CA PRO A 113 0.61 16.45 6.69
C PRO A 113 -0.43 17.35 6.02
N ILE A 114 0.05 18.37 5.32
CA ILE A 114 -0.79 19.33 4.58
C ILE A 114 -1.58 18.62 3.46
N SER A 115 -1.10 17.45 3.01
CA SER A 115 -1.74 16.65 1.96
C SER A 115 -1.89 15.20 2.40
N LYS A 116 -3.03 14.60 2.07
CA LYS A 116 -3.26 13.15 2.18
C LYS A 116 -2.32 12.34 1.27
N TRP A 117 -1.87 12.95 0.19
CA TRP A 117 -1.07 12.31 -0.85
C TRP A 117 0.38 12.76 -0.73
N ILE A 118 1.23 11.93 -0.14
CA ILE A 118 2.65 12.17 -0.04
C ILE A 118 3.36 11.29 -1.07
N GLU A 119 4.05 11.93 -2.00
CA GLU A 119 4.87 11.27 -2.99
C GLU A 119 6.34 11.49 -2.69
N LEU A 120 7.16 10.47 -2.89
CA LEU A 120 8.63 10.57 -2.81
C LEU A 120 9.22 10.25 -4.17
N LYS A 121 10.27 10.99 -4.53
CA LYS A 121 10.99 10.74 -5.77
C LYS A 121 11.82 9.45 -5.65
N ILE A 122 11.72 8.56 -6.64
CA ILE A 122 12.57 7.37 -6.73
C ILE A 122 13.97 7.83 -7.17
N VAL A 123 14.97 7.59 -6.31
CA VAL A 123 16.38 7.92 -6.61
C VAL A 123 17.13 6.71 -7.14
N GLU A 124 18.27 6.93 -7.80
CA GLU A 124 18.98 5.91 -8.60
C GLU A 124 19.21 4.54 -7.94
N PRO A 125 19.73 4.38 -6.70
CA PRO A 125 19.89 3.03 -6.14
C PRO A 125 18.55 2.29 -5.98
N LEU A 126 17.46 3.00 -5.64
CA LEU A 126 16.12 2.41 -5.55
C LEU A 126 15.57 2.10 -6.95
N TYR A 127 15.81 2.98 -7.94
CA TYR A 127 15.36 2.74 -9.31
C TYR A 127 15.97 1.45 -9.89
N GLY A 128 17.29 1.29 -9.78
CA GLY A 128 17.98 0.07 -10.23
C GLY A 128 17.50 -1.20 -9.53
N PHE A 129 17.23 -1.12 -8.22
CA PHE A 129 16.62 -2.21 -7.46
C PHE A 129 15.23 -2.59 -8.02
N LEU A 130 14.37 -1.60 -8.29
CA LEU A 130 13.02 -1.83 -8.81
C LEU A 130 13.06 -2.40 -10.25
N GLU A 131 13.97 -1.95 -11.10
CA GLU A 131 14.16 -2.54 -12.43
C GLU A 131 14.53 -4.01 -12.33
N LEU A 132 15.44 -4.39 -11.41
CA LEU A 132 15.81 -5.78 -11.18
C LEU A 132 14.63 -6.61 -10.66
N VAL A 133 13.85 -6.08 -9.69
CA VAL A 133 12.63 -6.72 -9.22
C VAL A 133 11.63 -6.92 -10.36
N GLY A 134 11.47 -5.91 -11.22
CA GLY A 134 10.63 -5.98 -12.42
C GLY A 134 11.03 -7.14 -13.33
N GLN A 135 12.33 -7.29 -13.63
CA GLN A 135 12.84 -8.42 -14.42
C GLN A 135 12.56 -9.78 -13.77
N TYR A 136 12.67 -9.89 -12.45
CA TYR A 136 12.31 -11.13 -11.75
C TYR A 136 10.81 -11.45 -11.85
N LEU A 137 9.95 -10.44 -11.76
CA LEU A 137 8.51 -10.61 -11.91
C LEU A 137 8.12 -10.99 -13.35
N GLU A 138 8.69 -10.33 -14.36
CA GLU A 138 8.45 -10.61 -15.77
C GLU A 138 8.86 -12.05 -16.17
N ASN A 139 9.91 -12.57 -15.52
CA ASN A 139 10.43 -13.92 -15.77
C ASN A 139 9.92 -15.00 -14.77
N ASN A 140 9.02 -14.64 -13.86
CA ASN A 140 8.51 -15.52 -12.80
C ASN A 140 9.61 -16.11 -11.90
N PHE A 141 10.69 -15.38 -11.64
CA PHE A 141 11.79 -15.81 -10.78
C PHE A 141 11.56 -15.50 -9.30
N LEU A 142 10.58 -14.64 -8.98
CA LEU A 142 10.34 -14.20 -7.62
C LEU A 142 9.59 -15.29 -6.83
N ASN A 143 10.34 -16.12 -6.10
CA ASN A 143 9.82 -17.08 -5.14
C ASN A 143 9.88 -16.53 -3.71
N TYR A 144 9.27 -17.25 -2.74
CA TYR A 144 9.16 -16.75 -1.36
C TYR A 144 10.52 -16.41 -0.71
N PRO A 145 11.60 -17.20 -0.77
CA PRO A 145 12.90 -16.82 -0.22
C PRO A 145 13.48 -15.56 -0.86
N LEU A 146 13.39 -15.43 -2.18
CA LEU A 146 13.88 -14.24 -2.89
C LEU A 146 13.02 -13.01 -2.56
N TYR A 147 11.71 -13.19 -2.39
CA TYR A 147 10.81 -12.14 -1.93
C TYR A 147 11.26 -11.56 -0.59
N GLU A 148 11.53 -12.39 0.43
CA GLU A 148 11.97 -11.92 1.76
C GLU A 148 13.30 -11.14 1.69
N LEU A 149 14.24 -11.60 0.86
CA LEU A 149 15.49 -10.89 0.61
C LEU A 149 15.22 -9.52 -0.03
N LYS A 150 14.37 -9.46 -1.05
CA LYS A 150 14.03 -8.21 -1.76
C LYS A 150 13.20 -7.27 -0.90
N ARG A 151 12.34 -7.78 -0.04
CA ARG A 151 11.65 -6.99 0.99
C ARG A 151 12.66 -6.32 1.94
N THR A 152 13.58 -7.09 2.47
CA THR A 152 14.62 -6.57 3.39
C THR A 152 15.49 -5.52 2.70
N GLU A 153 15.91 -5.76 1.46
CA GLU A 153 16.69 -4.82 0.65
C GLU A 153 15.91 -3.53 0.38
N LEU A 154 14.62 -3.61 0.03
CA LEU A 154 13.76 -2.44 -0.18
C LEU A 154 13.77 -1.52 1.05
N PHE A 155 13.46 -2.06 2.23
CA PHE A 155 13.40 -1.25 3.44
C PHE A 155 14.77 -0.73 3.87
N TYR A 156 15.84 -1.47 3.60
CA TYR A 156 17.20 -0.97 3.81
C TYR A 156 17.50 0.24 2.90
N LEU A 157 17.15 0.16 1.61
CA LEU A 157 17.31 1.26 0.66
C LEU A 157 16.48 2.47 1.07
N LEU A 158 15.20 2.29 1.42
CA LEU A 158 14.34 3.38 1.86
C LEU A 158 14.99 4.13 3.04
N LYS A 159 15.46 3.41 4.07
CA LYS A 159 16.12 4.02 5.23
C LYS A 159 17.45 4.73 4.93
N LYS A 160 18.14 4.33 3.88
CA LYS A 160 19.44 4.92 3.50
C LYS A 160 19.32 6.10 2.55
N LEU A 161 18.29 6.11 1.72
CA LEU A 161 18.13 7.09 0.65
C LEU A 161 17.25 8.28 1.02
N TYR A 162 16.34 8.08 1.99
CA TYR A 162 15.42 9.12 2.42
C TYR A 162 15.66 9.52 3.87
N ARG A 163 15.38 10.79 4.17
CA ARG A 163 15.48 11.27 5.55
C ARG A 163 14.37 10.65 6.39
N LYS A 164 14.65 10.53 7.68
CA LYS A 164 13.68 9.99 8.63
C LYS A 164 12.33 10.70 8.54
N GLU A 165 12.35 12.02 8.50
CA GLU A 165 11.15 12.85 8.46
C GLU A 165 10.33 12.60 7.18
N GLU A 166 10.99 12.39 6.04
CA GLU A 166 10.32 12.05 4.78
C GLU A 166 9.61 10.70 4.86
N LEU A 167 10.26 9.69 5.44
CA LEU A 167 9.65 8.38 5.65
C LEU A 167 8.56 8.41 6.72
N ASP A 168 8.74 9.16 7.79
CA ASP A 168 7.72 9.34 8.83
C ASP A 168 6.45 9.96 8.23
N TYR A 169 6.56 10.97 7.38
CA TYR A 169 5.43 11.54 6.66
C TYR A 169 4.86 10.58 5.62
N PHE A 170 5.70 9.91 4.84
CA PHE A 170 5.28 8.97 3.80
C PHE A 170 4.41 7.84 4.36
N PHE A 171 4.80 7.29 5.51
CA PHE A 171 4.07 6.24 6.20
C PHE A 171 3.15 6.77 7.32
N TYR A 172 3.11 8.09 7.58
CA TYR A 172 2.39 8.71 8.70
C TYR A 172 0.97 8.22 8.86
N LEU A 173 0.29 8.11 7.77
CA LEU A 173 -1.11 7.74 7.76
C LEU A 173 -1.35 6.26 8.13
N SER A 174 -0.35 5.40 8.11
CA SER A 174 -0.53 4.01 8.57
C SER A 174 -0.46 3.90 10.10
N SER A 175 0.31 4.77 10.78
CA SER A 175 0.40 4.77 12.25
C SER A 175 -0.82 5.37 12.95
N THR A 176 -1.39 6.44 12.38
CA THR A 176 -2.57 7.11 12.96
C THR A 176 -3.84 6.29 12.85
N HIS A 177 -3.94 5.40 11.87
CA HIS A 177 -5.14 4.58 11.66
C HIS A 177 -5.30 3.43 12.65
N SER A 178 -4.20 2.88 13.16
CA SER A 178 -4.29 1.90 14.24
C SER A 178 -4.82 2.58 15.49
N ALA A 179 -4.22 3.68 15.90
CA ALA A 179 -4.64 4.45 17.06
C ALA A 179 -6.05 5.05 16.91
N GLU A 180 -6.41 5.54 15.72
CA GLU A 180 -7.76 6.04 15.45
C GLU A 180 -8.79 4.92 15.44
N PHE A 181 -8.47 3.75 14.87
CA PHE A 181 -9.35 2.60 14.88
C PHE A 181 -9.58 2.09 16.30
N GLU A 182 -8.53 1.97 17.12
CA GLU A 182 -8.63 1.63 18.54
C GLU A 182 -9.46 2.64 19.31
N ARG A 183 -9.26 3.94 19.07
CA ARG A 183 -10.06 5.01 19.67
C ARG A 183 -11.52 4.92 19.27
N LEU A 184 -11.83 4.75 17.98
CA LEU A 184 -13.19 4.59 17.48
C LEU A 184 -13.88 3.37 18.08
N ILE A 185 -13.15 2.25 18.23
CA ILE A 185 -13.67 1.08 18.95
C ILE A 185 -13.97 1.43 20.40
N ALA A 186 -13.00 2.00 21.12
CA ALA A 186 -13.15 2.35 22.53
C ALA A 186 -14.32 3.32 22.78
N GLU A 187 -14.59 4.25 21.87
CA GLU A 187 -15.71 5.20 21.99
C GLU A 187 -17.09 4.58 21.67
N ASN A 188 -17.13 3.50 20.90
CA ASN A 188 -18.39 2.97 20.36
C ASN A 188 -18.75 1.55 20.85
N TYR A 189 -17.78 0.76 21.39
CA TYR A 189 -18.05 -0.64 21.73
C TYR A 189 -19.16 -0.81 22.78
N ILE A 190 -19.32 0.13 23.72
CA ILE A 190 -20.39 0.09 24.75
C ILE A 190 -21.77 0.33 24.12
N LYS A 191 -21.83 1.10 23.04
CA LYS A 191 -23.07 1.48 22.34
C LYS A 191 -23.50 0.43 21.32
N ALA A 192 -22.56 -0.35 20.82
CA ALA A 192 -22.81 -1.37 19.82
C ALA A 192 -23.38 -2.64 20.45
N LYS A 193 -24.45 -3.17 19.87
CA LYS A 193 -25.07 -4.43 20.32
C LYS A 193 -24.42 -5.65 19.69
N THR A 194 -23.84 -5.48 18.51
CA THR A 194 -23.19 -6.54 17.72
C THR A 194 -21.91 -6.05 17.06
N VAL A 195 -21.08 -6.99 16.62
CA VAL A 195 -19.88 -6.66 15.79
C VAL A 195 -20.27 -5.96 14.49
N THR A 196 -21.42 -6.28 13.94
CA THR A 196 -21.95 -5.63 12.74
C THR A 196 -22.31 -4.17 13.00
N ASP A 197 -22.99 -3.91 14.11
CA ASP A 197 -23.32 -2.54 14.51
C ASP A 197 -22.06 -1.71 14.76
N LEU A 198 -21.08 -2.29 15.48
CA LEU A 198 -19.82 -1.60 15.75
C LEU A 198 -19.07 -1.25 14.45
N ALA A 199 -18.98 -2.20 13.53
CA ALA A 199 -18.36 -1.96 12.22
C ALA A 199 -19.07 -0.81 11.48
N GLN A 200 -20.39 -0.81 11.42
CA GLN A 200 -21.18 0.24 10.78
C GLN A 200 -21.01 1.61 11.47
N MET A 201 -21.03 1.65 12.80
CA MET A 201 -20.87 2.89 13.59
C MET A 201 -19.53 3.57 13.31
N ILE A 202 -18.48 2.80 13.04
CA ILE A 202 -17.15 3.33 12.74
C ILE A 202 -16.84 3.39 11.24
N GLY A 203 -17.86 3.14 10.37
CA GLY A 203 -17.74 3.31 8.93
C GLY A 203 -17.05 2.17 8.18
N TYR A 204 -17.00 0.97 8.77
CA TYR A 204 -16.37 -0.22 8.16
C TYR A 204 -17.41 -1.26 7.72
N GLY A 205 -17.11 -1.95 6.61
CA GLY A 205 -17.77 -3.21 6.29
C GLY A 205 -17.37 -4.30 7.30
N VAL A 206 -18.29 -5.22 7.64
CA VAL A 206 -18.08 -6.22 8.70
C VAL A 206 -16.83 -7.08 8.48
N ASN A 207 -16.56 -7.49 7.25
CA ASN A 207 -15.39 -8.29 6.92
C ASN A 207 -14.09 -7.50 7.08
N SER A 208 -14.06 -6.27 6.57
CA SER A 208 -12.92 -5.35 6.73
C SER A 208 -12.65 -5.01 8.19
N PHE A 209 -13.72 -4.81 8.97
CA PHE A 209 -13.62 -4.61 10.42
C PHE A 209 -12.97 -5.81 11.10
N ARG A 210 -13.48 -7.03 10.85
CA ARG A 210 -12.93 -8.25 11.46
C ARG A 210 -11.46 -8.48 11.13
N MET A 211 -11.07 -8.26 9.89
CA MET A 211 -9.67 -8.39 9.47
C MET A 211 -8.79 -7.35 10.19
N LYS A 212 -9.22 -6.09 10.20
CA LYS A 212 -8.48 -5.02 10.86
C LYS A 212 -8.42 -5.21 12.38
N PHE A 213 -9.50 -5.66 13.01
CA PHE A 213 -9.54 -5.95 14.43
C PHE A 213 -8.53 -7.01 14.84
N LYS A 214 -8.44 -8.13 14.09
CA LYS A 214 -7.45 -9.19 14.32
C LYS A 214 -6.00 -8.74 14.12
N LYS A 215 -5.78 -7.68 13.35
CA LYS A 215 -4.44 -7.18 13.04
C LYS A 215 -3.95 -6.16 14.07
N VAL A 216 -4.86 -5.43 14.69
CA VAL A 216 -4.56 -4.28 15.57
C VAL A 216 -4.64 -4.66 17.04
N LEU A 217 -5.54 -5.56 17.39
CA LEU A 217 -5.80 -6.08 18.73
C LEU A 217 -5.50 -7.59 18.81
#